data_04535a7bbd1e836c0033d6a55ec1f6ba
#
_entry.id   04535a7bbd1e836c0033d6a55ec1f6ba
#
_cell.length_a   1.000
_cell.length_b   1.000
_cell.length_c   1.000
_cell.angle_alpha   90.00
_cell.angle_beta   90.00
_cell.angle_gamma   90.00
#
_symmetry.space_group_name_H-M   'P 1'
#
loop_
_entity.id
_entity.type
_entity.pdbx_description
1 polymer ?
#
loop_
_entity_poly.entity_id
_entity_poly.type
_entity_poly.pdbx_seq_one_letter_code
_entity_poly.pdbx_strand_id
1 'polypeptide(L)'
;MTVYEKLAIGYLVIQLVEAAAGICVRLLLRVYGETAEGYPECFTRLASKGVLPESLALRLASAARLRNLLVHRYWDIDDEKVYENAKEGLGDFEGFIDAVRRFLERCGYE
;
A
#
# COMPACT_ATOMS: atom_id res chain seq x y z
N MET A 1 3.06 1.49 -23.81
CA MET A 1 2.42 0.48 -22.94
C MET A 1 1.07 0.09 -23.52
N THR A 2 0.79 -1.19 -23.62
CA THR A 2 -0.46 -1.68 -24.18
C THR A 2 -1.62 -1.53 -23.19
N VAL A 3 -2.86 -1.61 -23.73
CA VAL A 3 -4.07 -1.61 -22.90
C VAL A 3 -4.03 -2.77 -21.90
N TYR A 4 -3.57 -3.94 -22.35
CA TYR A 4 -3.49 -5.12 -21.50
C TYR A 4 -2.49 -4.92 -20.35
N GLU A 5 -1.35 -4.29 -20.63
CA GLU A 5 -0.37 -3.98 -19.59
C GLU A 5 -0.95 -3.00 -18.56
N LYS A 6 -1.66 -1.97 -19.01
CA LYS A 6 -2.31 -1.01 -18.12
C LYS A 6 -3.34 -1.69 -17.23
N LEU A 7 -4.17 -2.57 -17.79
CA LEU A 7 -5.16 -3.31 -17.04
C LEU A 7 -4.52 -4.23 -16.02
N ALA A 8 -3.43 -4.91 -16.40
CA ALA A 8 -2.72 -5.80 -15.48
C ALA A 8 -2.10 -5.02 -14.32
N ILE A 9 -1.44 -3.89 -14.61
CA ILE A 9 -0.84 -3.04 -13.58
C ILE A 9 -1.91 -2.51 -12.64
N GLY A 10 -3.02 -2.00 -13.19
CA GLY A 10 -4.12 -1.48 -12.38
C GLY A 10 -4.70 -2.53 -11.46
N TYR A 11 -4.92 -3.74 -11.97
CA TYR A 11 -5.41 -4.85 -11.18
C TYR A 11 -4.46 -5.20 -10.03
N LEU A 12 -3.15 -5.29 -10.34
CA LEU A 12 -2.15 -5.60 -9.32
C LEU A 12 -2.10 -4.53 -8.23
N VAL A 13 -2.17 -3.26 -8.59
CA VAL A 13 -2.18 -2.18 -7.60
C VAL A 13 -3.37 -2.33 -6.66
N ILE A 14 -4.56 -2.57 -7.21
CA ILE A 14 -5.77 -2.74 -6.39
C ILE A 14 -5.60 -3.91 -5.42
N GLN A 15 -5.15 -5.06 -5.91
CA GLN A 15 -4.99 -6.26 -5.09
C GLN A 15 -3.92 -6.09 -4.01
N LEU A 16 -2.78 -5.52 -4.39
CA LEU A 16 -1.67 -5.34 -3.45
C LEU A 16 -1.99 -4.31 -2.37
N VAL A 17 -2.64 -3.21 -2.74
CA VAL A 17 -3.05 -2.20 -1.76
C VAL A 17 -4.06 -2.79 -0.77
N GLU A 18 -5.05 -3.52 -1.26
CA GLU A 18 -6.05 -4.13 -0.39
C GLU A 18 -5.43 -5.13 0.58
N ALA A 19 -4.51 -5.95 0.10
CA ALA A 19 -3.83 -6.92 0.95
C ALA A 19 -2.96 -6.24 2.01
N ALA A 20 -2.15 -5.26 1.61
CA ALA A 20 -1.28 -4.53 2.53
C ALA A 20 -2.10 -3.72 3.55
N ALA A 21 -3.14 -3.05 3.08
CA ALA A 21 -4.00 -2.26 3.96
C ALA A 21 -4.74 -3.14 4.97
N GLY A 22 -5.16 -4.34 4.56
CA GLY A 22 -5.77 -5.30 5.47
C GLY A 22 -4.85 -5.68 6.61
N ILE A 23 -3.58 -5.94 6.32
CA ILE A 23 -2.56 -6.22 7.34
C ILE A 23 -2.37 -5.00 8.24
N CYS A 24 -2.26 -3.82 7.62
CA CYS A 24 -2.06 -2.56 8.33
C CYS A 24 -3.18 -2.29 9.35
N VAL A 25 -4.42 -2.43 8.92
CA VAL A 25 -5.60 -2.22 9.78
C VAL A 25 -5.57 -3.16 10.97
N ARG A 26 -5.25 -4.43 10.75
CA ARG A 26 -5.17 -5.43 11.82
C ARG A 26 -4.05 -5.13 12.80
N LEU A 27 -2.88 -4.72 12.31
CA LEU A 27 -1.77 -4.36 13.18
C LEU A 27 -2.10 -3.16 14.06
N LEU A 28 -2.66 -2.10 13.47
CA LEU A 28 -3.05 -0.93 14.25
C LEU A 28 -4.05 -1.29 15.34
N LEU A 29 -5.04 -2.09 15.01
CA LEU A 29 -6.09 -2.45 15.96
C LEU A 29 -5.54 -3.36 17.07
N ARG A 30 -4.84 -4.43 16.69
CA ARG A 30 -4.43 -5.45 17.66
C ARG A 30 -3.24 -5.03 18.53
N VAL A 31 -2.28 -4.31 17.96
CA VAL A 31 -1.08 -3.94 18.69
C VAL A 31 -1.26 -2.61 19.40
N TYR A 32 -1.91 -1.64 18.76
CA TYR A 32 -2.01 -0.28 19.29
C TYR A 32 -3.42 0.14 19.70
N GLY A 33 -4.43 -0.67 19.39
CA GLY A 33 -5.81 -0.33 19.70
C GLY A 33 -6.32 0.88 18.92
N GLU A 34 -5.76 1.16 17.75
CA GLU A 34 -6.08 2.31 16.94
C GLU A 34 -6.73 1.93 15.62
N THR A 35 -7.46 2.88 15.05
CA THR A 35 -8.04 2.76 13.73
C THR A 35 -7.57 3.93 12.87
N ALA A 36 -7.79 3.84 11.56
CA ALA A 36 -7.47 4.91 10.63
C ALA A 36 -8.68 5.17 9.73
N GLU A 37 -8.83 6.40 9.25
CA GLU A 37 -9.98 6.78 8.43
C GLU A 37 -9.90 6.27 6.99
N GLY A 38 -8.73 5.85 6.55
CA GLY A 38 -8.55 5.33 5.21
C GLY A 38 -7.21 4.65 5.06
N TYR A 39 -6.99 4.00 3.93
CA TYR A 39 -5.77 3.26 3.69
C TYR A 39 -4.51 4.14 3.71
N PRO A 40 -4.50 5.34 3.07
CA PRO A 40 -3.31 6.18 3.15
C PRO A 40 -2.91 6.50 4.58
N GLU A 41 -3.86 6.88 5.41
CA GLU A 41 -3.59 7.18 6.83
C GLU A 41 -3.11 5.95 7.60
N CYS A 42 -3.62 4.78 7.25
CA CYS A 42 -3.20 3.53 7.89
C CYS A 42 -1.70 3.32 7.78
N PHE A 43 -1.15 3.51 6.57
CA PHE A 43 0.29 3.35 6.35
C PHE A 43 1.10 4.41 7.08
N THR A 44 0.67 5.65 7.07
CA THR A 44 1.40 6.73 7.75
C THR A 44 1.34 6.56 9.27
N ARG A 45 0.26 6.03 9.81
CA ARG A 45 0.19 5.70 11.23
C ARG A 45 1.18 4.61 11.63
N LEU A 46 1.32 3.55 10.82
CA LEU A 46 2.32 2.53 11.08
C LEU A 46 3.74 3.11 11.09
N ALA A 47 4.02 4.06 10.20
CA ALA A 47 5.31 4.74 10.20
C ALA A 47 5.53 5.53 11.49
N SER A 48 4.49 6.21 11.98
CA SER A 48 4.58 6.96 13.25
C SER A 48 4.84 6.06 14.45
N LYS A 49 4.49 4.78 14.35
CA LYS A 49 4.75 3.78 15.38
C LYS A 49 6.11 3.09 15.21
N GLY A 50 6.86 3.43 14.19
CA GLY A 50 8.16 2.81 13.91
C GLY A 50 8.09 1.46 13.22
N VAL A 51 6.92 1.04 12.75
CA VAL A 51 6.76 -0.24 12.04
C VAL A 51 7.31 -0.17 10.62
N LEU A 52 7.09 0.96 9.94
CA LEU A 52 7.53 1.20 8.57
C LEU A 52 8.47 2.39 8.52
N PRO A 53 9.46 2.39 7.60
CA PRO A 53 10.17 3.62 7.26
C PRO A 53 9.19 4.66 6.72
N GLU A 54 9.37 5.93 7.08
CA GLU A 54 8.48 6.99 6.65
C GLU A 54 8.38 7.11 5.13
N SER A 55 9.51 7.02 4.43
CA SER A 55 9.53 7.11 2.97
C SER A 55 8.71 5.99 2.31
N LEU A 56 8.80 4.77 2.84
CA LEU A 56 8.02 3.66 2.36
C LEU A 56 6.53 3.89 2.60
N ALA A 57 6.16 4.36 3.80
CA ALA A 57 4.77 4.64 4.14
C ALA A 57 4.16 5.69 3.22
N LEU A 58 4.92 6.72 2.85
CA LEU A 58 4.45 7.76 1.92
C LEU A 58 4.21 7.19 0.53
N ARG A 59 5.08 6.29 0.06
CA ARG A 59 4.88 5.64 -1.23
C ARG A 59 3.67 4.70 -1.22
N LEU A 60 3.49 3.96 -0.13
CA LEU A 60 2.32 3.10 0.02
C LEU A 60 1.03 3.92 0.11
N ALA A 61 1.06 5.05 0.79
CA ALA A 61 -0.08 5.96 0.86
C ALA A 61 -0.43 6.50 -0.53
N SER A 62 0.58 6.82 -1.36
CA SER A 62 0.35 7.24 -2.74
C SER A 62 -0.26 6.11 -3.57
N ALA A 63 0.21 4.88 -3.39
CA ALA A 63 -0.37 3.72 -4.07
C ALA A 63 -1.83 3.52 -3.67
N ALA A 64 -2.16 3.75 -2.39
CA ALA A 64 -3.53 3.65 -1.91
C ALA A 64 -4.45 4.71 -2.54
N ARG A 65 -3.94 5.92 -2.74
CA ARG A 65 -4.69 6.98 -3.44
C ARG A 65 -4.92 6.60 -4.89
N LEU A 66 -3.92 6.03 -5.54
CA LEU A 66 -4.06 5.56 -6.91
C LEU A 66 -5.09 4.41 -6.99
N ARG A 67 -5.06 3.49 -6.03
CA ARG A 67 -6.05 2.40 -5.95
C ARG A 67 -7.47 2.97 -5.89
N ASN A 68 -7.69 4.02 -5.12
CA ASN A 68 -9.00 4.64 -5.02
C ASN A 68 -9.44 5.25 -6.36
N LEU A 69 -8.53 5.88 -7.08
CA LEU A 69 -8.81 6.41 -8.41
C LEU A 69 -9.11 5.28 -9.40
N LEU A 70 -8.34 4.20 -9.37
CA LEU A 70 -8.54 3.06 -10.27
C LEU A 70 -9.88 2.37 -10.04
N VAL A 71 -10.32 2.25 -8.79
CA VAL A 71 -11.61 1.63 -8.46
C VAL A 71 -12.78 2.48 -8.89
N HIS A 72 -12.69 3.81 -8.68
CA HIS A 72 -13.82 4.71 -8.92
C HIS A 72 -13.82 5.36 -10.29
N ARG A 73 -12.66 5.54 -10.91
CA ARG A 73 -12.51 6.33 -12.13
C ARG A 73 -11.48 5.76 -13.10
N TYR A 74 -11.32 4.43 -13.16
CA TYR A 74 -10.26 3.84 -13.98
C TYR A 74 -10.39 4.18 -15.48
N TRP A 75 -11.59 4.40 -15.96
CA TRP A 75 -11.82 4.74 -17.38
C TRP A 75 -11.35 6.15 -17.73
N ASP A 76 -11.14 7.01 -16.74
CA ASP A 76 -10.62 8.36 -16.96
C ASP A 76 -9.11 8.44 -16.90
N ILE A 77 -8.45 7.38 -16.46
CA ILE A 77 -7.00 7.36 -16.29
C ILE A 77 -6.35 6.79 -17.53
N ASP A 78 -5.89 7.70 -18.40
CA ASP A 78 -5.19 7.32 -19.64
C ASP A 78 -3.77 7.87 -19.68
N ASP A 79 -3.24 8.34 -18.55
CA ASP A 79 -1.87 8.84 -18.47
C ASP A 79 -0.91 7.67 -18.26
N GLU A 80 -0.11 7.39 -19.29
CA GLU A 80 0.86 6.31 -19.25
C GLU A 80 1.88 6.44 -18.12
N LYS A 81 2.22 7.67 -17.74
CA LYS A 81 3.15 7.92 -16.64
C LYS A 81 2.61 7.39 -15.32
N VAL A 82 1.30 7.46 -15.10
CA VAL A 82 0.66 6.92 -13.89
C VAL A 82 0.93 5.42 -13.79
N TYR A 83 0.76 4.69 -14.90
CA TYR A 83 0.98 3.25 -14.92
C TYR A 83 2.45 2.88 -14.82
N GLU A 84 3.34 3.65 -15.44
CA GLU A 84 4.78 3.43 -15.32
C GLU A 84 5.23 3.63 -13.86
N ASN A 85 4.78 4.68 -13.21
CA ASN A 85 5.10 4.94 -11.81
C ASN A 85 4.54 3.84 -10.91
N ALA A 86 3.33 3.37 -11.20
CA ALA A 86 2.71 2.28 -10.44
C ALA A 86 3.52 0.99 -10.59
N LYS A 87 3.97 0.68 -11.80
CA LYS A 87 4.77 -0.50 -12.08
C LYS A 87 6.09 -0.46 -11.31
N GLU A 88 6.77 0.69 -11.31
CA GLU A 88 8.00 0.87 -10.55
C GLU A 88 7.78 0.74 -9.05
N GLY A 89 6.61 1.13 -8.57
CA GLY A 89 6.29 1.07 -7.15
C GLY A 89 5.83 -0.29 -6.64
N LEU A 90 5.70 -1.30 -7.51
CA LEU A 90 5.25 -2.63 -7.07
C LEU A 90 6.20 -3.26 -6.04
N GLY A 91 7.49 -2.96 -6.12
CA GLY A 91 8.47 -3.44 -5.13
C GLY A 91 8.26 -2.89 -3.71
N ASP A 92 7.53 -1.80 -3.55
CA ASP A 92 7.25 -1.24 -2.23
C ASP A 92 6.41 -2.19 -1.38
N PHE A 93 5.61 -3.06 -2.00
CA PHE A 93 4.82 -4.05 -1.26
C PHE A 93 5.69 -5.16 -0.68
N GLU A 94 6.77 -5.52 -1.35
CA GLU A 94 7.76 -6.43 -0.77
C GLU A 94 8.45 -5.78 0.43
N GLY A 95 8.78 -4.49 0.31
CA GLY A 95 9.34 -3.72 1.42
C GLY A 95 8.39 -3.65 2.61
N PHE A 96 7.09 -3.52 2.36
CA PHE A 96 6.08 -3.55 3.39
C PHE A 96 6.08 -4.89 4.14
N ILE A 97 6.05 -6.00 3.41
CA ILE A 97 6.07 -7.34 4.01
C ILE A 97 7.32 -7.54 4.85
N ASP A 98 8.49 -7.14 4.33
CA ASP A 98 9.74 -7.26 5.07
C ASP A 98 9.71 -6.43 6.37
N ALA A 99 9.22 -5.21 6.31
CA ALA A 99 9.13 -4.35 7.48
C ALA A 99 8.20 -4.92 8.54
N VAL A 100 7.03 -5.42 8.12
CA VAL A 100 6.07 -6.05 9.03
C VAL A 100 6.66 -7.30 9.66
N ARG A 101 7.33 -8.13 8.86
CA ARG A 101 7.98 -9.34 9.37
C ARG A 101 9.00 -9.00 10.43
N ARG A 102 9.86 -8.02 10.19
CA ARG A 102 10.87 -7.58 11.16
C ARG A 102 10.23 -7.04 12.44
N PHE A 103 9.15 -6.28 12.28
CA PHE A 103 8.41 -5.77 13.44
C PHE A 103 7.85 -6.91 14.29
N LEU A 104 7.21 -7.89 13.65
CA LEU A 104 6.63 -9.02 14.37
C LEU A 104 7.71 -9.86 15.08
N GLU A 105 8.85 -10.05 14.45
CA GLU A 105 9.98 -10.76 15.05
C GLU A 105 10.48 -10.01 16.30
N ARG A 106 10.63 -8.69 16.22
CA ARG A 106 11.07 -7.86 17.35
C ARG A 106 10.10 -7.90 18.52
N CYS A 107 8.80 -8.04 18.22
CA CYS A 107 7.76 -8.09 19.25
C CYS A 107 7.49 -9.51 19.75
N GLY A 108 8.15 -10.53 19.19
CA GLY A 108 7.95 -11.91 19.59
C GLY A 108 6.71 -12.57 19.00
N TYR A 109 6.10 -11.97 18.01
CA TYR A 109 4.98 -12.58 17.28
C TYR A 109 5.53 -13.41 16.13
N GLU A 110 5.16 -14.66 16.06
CA GLU A 110 5.57 -15.56 14.96
C GLU A 110 4.37 -16.24 14.33
#